data_00fa363b96875024e7404fabe8df688e
#
_entry.id   00fa363b96875024e7404fabe8df688e
#
_cell.length_a   1.000
_cell.length_b   1.000
_cell.length_c   1.000
_cell.angle_alpha   90.00
_cell.angle_beta   90.00
_cell.angle_gamma   90.00
#
_symmetry.space_group_name_H-M   'P 1'
#
loop_
_entity.id
_entity.type
_entity.pdbx_description
1 polymer ?
#
loop_
_entity_poly.entity_id
_entity_poly.type
_entity_poly.pdbx_seq_one_letter_code
_entity_poly.pdbx_strand_id
1 'polypeptide(L)'
;MKRQLLLIVLVLGLSCLSLSAAEVLIEEWGLPTTRAFPHDPAYAQDGALWYTGMQANHLGRVDIASGEIREYPLPTPGSRPHGLVADQDGNIWFTANAKGYIGKLDPRNGTVREFPLPDPKAEDPHTLVFDAKGMLWFTVQRGNSVGRLDPITGSIDLRASPTPGSRPYGIVVNSQGVPFFCELGTNKIGRIDPDTLTITEYTLPEGARPRRIAATPDDLIWYTDYARGFLGRLDPKTGKVAEWPSPAGRSAAPYGMAATPDGKVWFSETGVEPNTIVRFDPRTEKFATWPIPSGGGVVRHMVATPKGDLYLACSGVNKVGVVRIK
;
A
#
# COMPACT_ATOMS: atom_id res chain seq x y z
N MET A 1 -43.29 -66.95 20.58
CA MET A 1 -42.49 -66.28 19.51
C MET A 1 -42.46 -64.76 19.77
N LYS A 2 -41.38 -64.30 20.40
CA LYS A 2 -41.15 -62.85 20.62
C LYS A 2 -40.22 -62.31 19.53
N ARG A 3 -40.72 -61.40 18.67
CA ARG A 3 -39.92 -60.65 17.67
C ARG A 3 -39.18 -59.54 18.36
N GLN A 4 -37.86 -59.57 18.38
CA GLN A 4 -37.01 -58.43 18.75
C GLN A 4 -36.90 -57.49 17.55
N LEU A 5 -37.26 -56.25 17.77
CA LEU A 5 -37.06 -55.14 16.81
C LEU A 5 -35.65 -54.54 17.03
N LEU A 6 -34.79 -54.66 16.03
CA LEU A 6 -33.45 -54.11 16.04
C LEU A 6 -33.54 -52.66 15.55
N LEU A 7 -33.29 -51.70 16.47
CA LEU A 7 -33.24 -50.28 16.16
C LEU A 7 -31.83 -49.93 15.70
N ILE A 8 -31.65 -49.66 14.40
CA ILE A 8 -30.39 -49.14 13.85
C ILE A 8 -30.39 -47.62 14.02
N VAL A 9 -29.56 -47.09 14.94
CA VAL A 9 -29.31 -45.65 15.07
C VAL A 9 -28.20 -45.28 14.09
N LEU A 10 -28.57 -44.57 13.03
CA LEU A 10 -27.63 -44.00 12.08
C LEU A 10 -27.05 -42.68 12.68
N VAL A 11 -25.81 -42.75 13.19
CA VAL A 11 -25.08 -41.55 13.64
C VAL A 11 -24.48 -40.90 12.41
N LEU A 12 -25.13 -39.82 11.91
CA LEU A 12 -24.57 -38.93 10.92
C LEU A 12 -23.47 -38.09 11.60
N GLY A 13 -22.21 -38.50 11.40
CA GLY A 13 -21.08 -37.68 11.78
C GLY A 13 -21.00 -36.43 10.92
N LEU A 14 -21.40 -35.28 11.48
CA LEU A 14 -21.02 -33.97 10.92
C LEU A 14 -19.51 -33.81 11.07
N SER A 15 -18.75 -34.10 10.01
CA SER A 15 -17.37 -33.63 9.90
C SER A 15 -17.40 -32.10 9.75
N CYS A 16 -17.17 -31.37 10.86
CA CYS A 16 -16.76 -30.00 10.82
C CYS A 16 -15.44 -29.92 10.06
N LEU A 17 -15.49 -29.56 8.78
CA LEU A 17 -14.34 -29.04 8.07
C LEU A 17 -13.94 -27.74 8.76
N SER A 18 -13.01 -27.83 9.71
CA SER A 18 -12.30 -26.65 10.20
C SER A 18 -11.54 -26.08 8.98
N LEU A 19 -12.05 -24.97 8.39
CA LEU A 19 -11.21 -24.14 7.52
C LEU A 19 -10.01 -23.72 8.39
N SER A 20 -8.85 -24.34 8.12
CA SER A 20 -7.59 -23.87 8.66
C SER A 20 -7.45 -22.41 8.22
N ALA A 21 -7.48 -21.48 9.17
CA ALA A 21 -7.09 -20.11 8.88
C ALA A 21 -5.66 -20.17 8.35
N ALA A 22 -5.39 -19.50 7.20
CA ALA A 22 -4.04 -19.45 6.66
C ALA A 22 -3.07 -19.04 7.77
N GLU A 23 -2.02 -19.83 7.97
CA GLU A 23 -1.02 -19.51 8.97
C GLU A 23 -0.25 -18.26 8.50
N VAL A 24 -0.24 -17.23 9.32
CA VAL A 24 0.48 -15.99 9.06
C VAL A 24 1.65 -15.91 10.03
N LEU A 25 2.87 -15.75 9.46
CA LEU A 25 4.08 -15.50 10.21
C LEU A 25 4.57 -14.09 9.90
N ILE A 26 4.82 -13.28 10.94
CA ILE A 26 5.38 -11.93 10.81
C ILE A 26 6.81 -11.95 11.31
N GLU A 27 7.74 -11.68 10.40
CA GLU A 27 9.18 -11.53 10.68
C GLU A 27 9.56 -10.06 10.57
N GLU A 28 10.42 -9.57 11.49
CA GLU A 28 10.80 -8.15 11.53
C GLU A 28 12.31 -7.99 11.71
N TRP A 29 12.89 -6.98 11.04
CA TRP A 29 14.30 -6.58 11.15
C TRP A 29 14.42 -5.16 11.70
N GLY A 30 15.24 -4.98 12.74
CA GLY A 30 15.63 -3.67 13.25
C GLY A 30 16.60 -2.99 12.28
N LEU A 31 16.38 -1.70 12.01
CA LEU A 31 17.23 -0.94 11.11
C LEU A 31 18.52 -0.47 11.79
N PRO A 32 19.68 -0.50 11.09
CA PRO A 32 20.96 -0.09 11.67
C PRO A 32 21.00 1.40 12.01
N THR A 33 20.47 2.26 11.12
CA THR A 33 20.37 3.69 11.41
C THR A 33 19.22 3.96 12.38
N THR A 34 19.54 4.50 13.55
CA THR A 34 18.55 4.85 14.57
C THR A 34 17.64 5.96 14.09
N ARG A 35 16.34 5.86 14.41
CA ARG A 35 15.33 6.84 14.00
C ARG A 35 15.26 7.08 12.48
N ALA A 36 15.57 6.06 11.67
CA ALA A 36 15.44 6.15 10.23
C ALA A 36 14.01 6.46 9.79
N PHE A 37 13.03 6.05 10.59
CA PHE A 37 11.60 6.24 10.31
C PHE A 37 11.22 5.62 8.97
N PRO A 38 11.28 4.28 8.83
CA PRO A 38 10.90 3.60 7.59
C PRO A 38 9.45 3.94 7.26
N HIS A 39 9.22 4.42 6.01
CA HIS A 39 7.88 4.93 5.66
C HIS A 39 7.17 4.04 4.65
N ASP A 40 7.67 3.92 3.43
CA ASP A 40 7.09 3.05 2.40
C ASP A 40 8.06 1.89 2.09
N PRO A 41 7.56 0.64 2.03
CA PRO A 41 8.31 -0.51 1.52
C PRO A 41 8.12 -0.64 0.02
N ALA A 42 9.05 -1.35 -0.65
CA ALA A 42 8.89 -1.83 -2.02
C ALA A 42 9.43 -3.25 -2.16
N TYR A 43 8.83 -4.00 -3.08
CA TYR A 43 9.33 -5.29 -3.55
C TYR A 43 10.21 -5.07 -4.78
N ALA A 44 11.42 -5.63 -4.79
CA ALA A 44 12.27 -5.70 -5.97
C ALA A 44 12.28 -7.11 -6.56
N GLN A 45 12.58 -7.24 -7.87
CA GLN A 45 12.52 -8.52 -8.58
C GLN A 45 13.49 -9.58 -8.03
N ASP A 46 14.58 -9.16 -7.37
CA ASP A 46 15.52 -10.03 -6.68
C ASP A 46 14.96 -10.58 -5.35
N GLY A 47 13.73 -10.21 -5.01
CA GLY A 47 13.06 -10.62 -3.76
C GLY A 47 13.41 -9.77 -2.55
N ALA A 48 14.26 -8.75 -2.70
CA ALA A 48 14.62 -7.89 -1.59
C ALA A 48 13.46 -6.97 -1.17
N LEU A 49 13.41 -6.68 0.13
CA LEU A 49 12.57 -5.63 0.69
C LEU A 49 13.38 -4.33 0.68
N TRP A 50 12.86 -3.33 -0.03
CA TRP A 50 13.39 -1.97 0.03
C TRP A 50 12.53 -1.10 0.93
N TYR A 51 13.12 -0.05 1.52
CA TYR A 51 12.40 0.91 2.36
C TYR A 51 12.96 2.33 2.23
N THR A 52 12.12 3.31 2.48
CA THR A 52 12.55 4.71 2.62
C THR A 52 12.91 4.98 4.08
N GLY A 53 14.14 5.43 4.36
CA GLY A 53 14.56 5.98 5.65
C GLY A 53 14.27 7.47 5.69
N MET A 54 12.98 7.84 5.89
CA MET A 54 12.47 9.20 5.66
C MET A 54 13.18 10.27 6.48
N GLN A 55 13.51 10.00 7.75
CA GLN A 55 14.20 10.97 8.61
C GLN A 55 15.72 10.91 8.48
N ALA A 56 16.26 9.78 8.02
CA ALA A 56 17.70 9.57 7.87
C ALA A 56 18.21 9.87 6.45
N ASN A 57 17.35 10.29 5.53
CA ASN A 57 17.73 10.70 4.17
C ASN A 57 18.45 9.61 3.37
N HIS A 58 17.96 8.36 3.47
CA HIS A 58 18.51 7.23 2.73
C HIS A 58 17.39 6.31 2.20
N LEU A 59 17.73 5.41 1.26
CA LEU A 59 16.97 4.22 0.95
C LEU A 59 17.69 3.02 1.56
N GLY A 60 16.93 2.00 2.00
CA GLY A 60 17.52 0.78 2.54
C GLY A 60 17.01 -0.45 1.80
N ARG A 61 17.87 -1.48 1.73
CA ARG A 61 17.59 -2.80 1.16
C ARG A 61 17.82 -3.87 2.21
N VAL A 62 16.85 -4.74 2.38
CA VAL A 62 16.96 -5.94 3.23
C VAL A 62 16.96 -7.18 2.35
N ASP A 63 17.98 -7.99 2.46
CA ASP A 63 17.98 -9.35 1.93
C ASP A 63 17.14 -10.22 2.87
N ILE A 64 16.00 -10.71 2.38
CA ILE A 64 15.02 -11.43 3.20
C ILE A 64 15.53 -12.80 3.65
N ALA A 65 16.49 -13.40 2.93
CA ALA A 65 17.01 -14.71 3.24
C ALA A 65 18.10 -14.66 4.32
N SER A 66 18.99 -13.65 4.25
CA SER A 66 20.11 -13.48 5.18
C SER A 66 19.82 -12.50 6.32
N GLY A 67 18.85 -11.59 6.14
CA GLY A 67 18.61 -10.46 7.05
C GLY A 67 19.63 -9.33 6.91
N GLU A 68 20.54 -9.39 5.92
CA GLU A 68 21.52 -8.33 5.69
C GLU A 68 20.83 -7.05 5.23
N ILE A 69 21.24 -5.92 5.85
CA ILE A 69 20.68 -4.59 5.54
C ILE A 69 21.80 -3.71 4.97
N ARG A 70 21.49 -3.11 3.79
CA ARG A 70 22.36 -2.11 3.17
C ARG A 70 21.59 -0.80 3.01
N GLU A 71 22.24 0.31 3.40
CA GLU A 71 21.66 1.65 3.28
C GLU A 71 22.40 2.48 2.22
N TYR A 72 21.63 3.27 1.45
CA TYR A 72 22.09 4.11 0.35
C TYR A 72 21.76 5.57 0.67
N PRO A 73 22.73 6.37 1.14
CA PRO A 73 22.52 7.80 1.42
C PRO A 73 22.11 8.55 0.16
N LEU A 74 21.13 9.47 0.28
CA LEU A 74 20.72 10.32 -0.82
C LEU A 74 21.62 11.56 -0.93
N PRO A 75 22.00 11.98 -2.15
CA PRO A 75 22.93 13.08 -2.37
C PRO A 75 22.36 14.43 -1.91
N THR A 76 21.07 14.68 -2.15
CA THR A 76 20.41 15.92 -1.73
C THR A 76 19.99 15.84 -0.27
N PRO A 77 20.59 16.68 0.63
CA PRO A 77 20.25 16.63 2.05
C PRO A 77 18.80 17.02 2.31
N GLY A 78 18.16 16.30 3.24
CA GLY A 78 16.80 16.60 3.68
C GLY A 78 15.73 16.32 2.65
N SER A 79 15.97 15.39 1.71
CA SER A 79 14.98 14.98 0.69
C SER A 79 13.74 14.35 1.30
N ARG A 80 13.86 13.71 2.47
CA ARG A 80 12.78 13.01 3.16
C ARG A 80 12.09 12.01 2.20
N PRO A 81 12.80 10.95 1.75
CA PRO A 81 12.22 9.97 0.83
C PRO A 81 10.95 9.37 1.43
N HIS A 82 9.87 9.32 0.63
CA HIS A 82 8.55 8.92 1.12
C HIS A 82 8.00 7.72 0.37
N GLY A 83 7.47 7.88 -0.84
CA GLY A 83 7.00 6.78 -1.69
C GLY A 83 8.18 6.04 -2.33
N LEU A 84 8.00 4.74 -2.60
CA LEU A 84 9.04 3.85 -3.12
C LEU A 84 8.47 2.80 -4.06
N VAL A 85 9.15 2.54 -5.20
CA VAL A 85 8.84 1.43 -6.10
C VAL A 85 10.09 1.00 -6.86
N ALA A 86 10.21 -0.30 -7.20
CA ALA A 86 11.25 -0.81 -8.07
C ALA A 86 10.78 -0.86 -9.53
N ASP A 87 11.67 -0.56 -10.49
CA ASP A 87 11.42 -0.80 -11.90
C ASP A 87 11.86 -2.22 -12.32
N GLN A 88 11.61 -2.56 -13.59
CA GLN A 88 11.96 -3.89 -14.15
C GLN A 88 13.47 -4.12 -14.30
N ASP A 89 14.26 -3.04 -14.33
CA ASP A 89 15.73 -3.09 -14.42
C ASP A 89 16.40 -3.15 -13.05
N GLY A 90 15.60 -3.18 -11.97
CA GLY A 90 16.05 -3.24 -10.59
C GLY A 90 16.48 -1.88 -10.01
N ASN A 91 16.21 -0.76 -10.70
CA ASN A 91 16.41 0.54 -10.09
C ASN A 91 15.26 0.87 -9.12
N ILE A 92 15.55 1.72 -8.14
CA ILE A 92 14.60 2.10 -7.11
C ILE A 92 14.20 3.56 -7.29
N TRP A 93 12.91 3.77 -7.51
CA TRP A 93 12.32 5.08 -7.67
C TRP A 93 11.67 5.54 -6.38
N PHE A 94 11.82 6.81 -6.04
CA PHE A 94 11.30 7.37 -4.81
C PHE A 94 10.83 8.81 -4.97
N THR A 95 9.93 9.23 -4.10
CA THR A 95 9.52 10.63 -3.99
C THR A 95 10.37 11.34 -2.95
N ALA A 96 10.99 12.47 -3.32
CA ALA A 96 11.69 13.36 -2.40
C ALA A 96 10.70 14.40 -1.85
N ASN A 97 9.95 13.97 -0.84
CA ASN A 97 8.78 14.65 -0.32
C ASN A 97 9.03 16.10 0.11
N ALA A 98 10.20 16.41 0.70
CA ALA A 98 10.54 17.75 1.15
C ALA A 98 11.35 18.59 0.14
N LYS A 99 11.65 18.05 -1.06
CA LYS A 99 12.48 18.71 -2.06
C LYS A 99 11.84 18.79 -3.45
N GLY A 100 10.62 18.24 -3.63
CA GLY A 100 9.85 18.41 -4.86
C GLY A 100 10.50 17.76 -6.08
N TYR A 101 11.05 16.55 -5.95
CA TYR A 101 11.56 15.78 -7.09
C TYR A 101 11.22 14.29 -6.98
N ILE A 102 11.27 13.59 -8.10
CA ILE A 102 11.30 12.13 -8.17
C ILE A 102 12.75 11.69 -8.33
N GLY A 103 13.21 10.74 -7.51
CA GLY A 103 14.56 10.20 -7.58
C GLY A 103 14.58 8.79 -8.14
N LYS A 104 15.67 8.43 -8.86
CA LYS A 104 15.98 7.09 -9.34
C LYS A 104 17.36 6.69 -8.82
N LEU A 105 17.42 5.67 -7.96
CA LEU A 105 18.66 5.05 -7.49
C LEU A 105 18.99 3.84 -8.36
N ASP A 106 20.22 3.74 -8.87
CA ASP A 106 20.81 2.51 -9.40
C ASP A 106 21.55 1.79 -8.25
N PRO A 107 21.04 0.65 -7.73
CA PRO A 107 21.66 -0.02 -6.60
C PRO A 107 23.03 -0.64 -6.89
N ARG A 108 23.36 -0.86 -8.17
CA ARG A 108 24.61 -1.50 -8.61
C ARG A 108 25.82 -0.60 -8.35
N ASN A 109 25.64 0.70 -8.47
CA ASN A 109 26.72 1.69 -8.32
C ASN A 109 26.40 2.81 -7.30
N GLY A 110 25.15 2.85 -6.77
CA GLY A 110 24.71 3.84 -5.81
C GLY A 110 24.41 5.22 -6.39
N THR A 111 24.39 5.38 -7.74
CA THR A 111 24.08 6.68 -8.35
C THR A 111 22.61 7.01 -8.24
N VAL A 112 22.32 8.30 -8.00
CA VAL A 112 20.95 8.84 -7.92
C VAL A 112 20.78 9.87 -9.03
N ARG A 113 19.74 9.70 -9.86
CA ARG A 113 19.27 10.71 -10.79
C ARG A 113 18.02 11.37 -10.22
N GLU A 114 17.95 12.69 -10.25
CA GLU A 114 16.83 13.49 -9.75
C GLU A 114 16.06 14.12 -10.92
N PHE A 115 14.73 14.10 -10.82
CA PHE A 115 13.79 14.67 -11.78
C PHE A 115 12.95 15.72 -11.05
N PRO A 116 13.35 17.01 -11.04
CA PRO A 116 12.61 18.08 -10.38
C PRO A 116 11.20 18.22 -10.96
N LEU A 117 10.21 18.45 -10.08
CA LEU A 117 8.86 18.77 -10.53
C LEU A 117 8.84 20.10 -11.28
N PRO A 118 8.07 20.21 -12.39
CA PRO A 118 8.10 21.38 -13.26
C PRO A 118 7.46 22.63 -12.62
N ASP A 119 6.59 22.46 -11.63
CA ASP A 119 5.99 23.55 -10.87
C ASP A 119 6.61 23.60 -9.46
N PRO A 120 7.31 24.71 -9.09
CA PRO A 120 7.90 24.85 -7.76
C PRO A 120 6.86 24.91 -6.62
N LYS A 121 5.58 25.13 -6.94
CA LYS A 121 4.48 25.04 -5.99
C LYS A 121 3.95 23.63 -5.81
N ALA A 122 4.36 22.70 -6.69
CA ALA A 122 4.02 21.28 -6.58
C ALA A 122 4.90 20.61 -5.53
N GLU A 123 4.75 21.03 -4.28
CA GLU A 123 5.44 20.46 -3.14
C GLU A 123 4.83 19.14 -2.71
N ASP A 124 5.65 18.29 -2.05
CA ASP A 124 5.20 17.09 -1.37
C ASP A 124 4.78 15.96 -2.33
N PRO A 125 5.65 15.55 -3.33
CA PRO A 125 5.43 14.30 -4.05
C PRO A 125 5.39 13.15 -3.05
N HIS A 126 4.36 12.26 -3.19
CA HIS A 126 3.97 11.40 -2.09
C HIS A 126 4.09 9.91 -2.41
N THR A 127 3.10 9.34 -3.08
CA THR A 127 3.06 7.91 -3.45
C THR A 127 3.28 7.77 -4.95
N LEU A 128 3.93 6.68 -5.38
CA LEU A 128 4.22 6.46 -6.80
C LEU A 128 3.99 4.99 -7.18
N VAL A 129 3.69 4.77 -8.46
CA VAL A 129 3.41 3.45 -9.02
C VAL A 129 3.70 3.44 -10.52
N PHE A 130 4.24 2.34 -11.05
CA PHE A 130 4.35 2.13 -12.49
C PHE A 130 3.07 1.57 -13.08
N ASP A 131 2.74 2.00 -14.30
CA ASP A 131 1.80 1.27 -15.14
C ASP A 131 2.52 0.20 -16.00
N ALA A 132 1.74 -0.62 -16.70
CA ALA A 132 2.28 -1.68 -17.56
C ALA A 132 3.05 -1.17 -18.79
N LYS A 133 2.89 0.12 -19.15
CA LYS A 133 3.64 0.78 -20.23
C LYS A 133 4.98 1.36 -19.74
N GLY A 134 5.26 1.25 -18.43
CA GLY A 134 6.47 1.77 -17.80
C GLY A 134 6.41 3.26 -17.46
N MET A 135 5.25 3.90 -17.55
CA MET A 135 5.08 5.28 -17.09
C MET A 135 4.96 5.30 -15.56
N LEU A 136 5.61 6.25 -14.92
CA LEU A 136 5.59 6.42 -13.47
C LEU A 136 4.54 7.46 -13.08
N TRP A 137 3.48 7.00 -12.39
CA TRP A 137 2.44 7.85 -11.86
C TRP A 137 2.71 8.17 -10.40
N PHE A 138 2.41 9.40 -9.96
CA PHE A 138 2.62 9.82 -8.59
C PHE A 138 1.64 10.90 -8.14
N THR A 139 1.39 10.96 -6.85
CA THR A 139 0.58 12.01 -6.22
C THR A 139 1.46 13.13 -5.68
N VAL A 140 0.94 14.36 -5.71
CA VAL A 140 1.56 15.55 -5.14
C VAL A 140 0.59 16.16 -4.14
N GLN A 141 0.79 15.84 -2.86
CA GLN A 141 -0.22 16.03 -1.84
C GLN A 141 -0.55 17.52 -1.59
N ARG A 142 0.44 18.35 -1.27
CA ARG A 142 0.24 19.78 -1.05
C ARG A 142 0.01 20.55 -2.34
N GLY A 143 0.62 20.09 -3.42
CA GLY A 143 0.41 20.65 -4.75
C GLY A 143 -0.95 20.32 -5.37
N ASN A 144 -1.81 19.58 -4.66
CA ASN A 144 -3.18 19.20 -5.10
C ASN A 144 -3.21 18.64 -6.52
N SER A 145 -2.22 17.80 -6.89
CA SER A 145 -2.01 17.32 -8.25
C SER A 145 -1.66 15.84 -8.30
N VAL A 146 -1.83 15.27 -9.49
CA VAL A 146 -1.29 13.96 -9.87
C VAL A 146 -0.28 14.16 -11.00
N GLY A 147 0.84 13.46 -10.95
CA GLY A 147 1.90 13.54 -11.94
C GLY A 147 2.07 12.25 -12.71
N ARG A 148 2.59 12.37 -13.94
CA ARG A 148 3.09 11.30 -14.77
C ARG A 148 4.51 11.63 -15.22
N LEU A 149 5.46 10.72 -14.98
CA LEU A 149 6.85 10.84 -15.43
C LEU A 149 7.13 9.75 -16.46
N ASP A 150 7.71 10.12 -17.60
CA ASP A 150 8.30 9.20 -18.57
C ASP A 150 9.74 8.90 -18.14
N PRO A 151 10.08 7.69 -17.71
CA PRO A 151 11.42 7.34 -17.24
C PRO A 151 12.51 7.40 -18.33
N ILE A 152 12.13 7.33 -19.60
CA ILE A 152 13.06 7.36 -20.74
C ILE A 152 13.48 8.79 -21.03
N THR A 153 12.51 9.68 -21.24
CA THR A 153 12.75 11.09 -21.58
C THR A 153 13.00 11.97 -20.36
N GLY A 154 12.46 11.60 -19.20
CA GLY A 154 12.46 12.41 -17.98
C GLY A 154 11.39 13.50 -17.99
N SER A 155 10.48 13.50 -18.98
CA SER A 155 9.36 14.45 -19.04
C SER A 155 8.35 14.20 -17.93
N ILE A 156 7.86 15.27 -17.32
CA ILE A 156 6.85 15.23 -16.26
C ILE A 156 5.65 16.08 -16.66
N ASP A 157 4.47 15.45 -16.64
CA ASP A 157 3.17 16.12 -16.72
C ASP A 157 2.56 16.19 -15.32
N LEU A 158 1.97 17.35 -14.97
CA LEU A 158 1.17 17.53 -13.75
C LEU A 158 -0.27 17.90 -14.12
N ARG A 159 -1.23 17.36 -13.37
CA ARG A 159 -2.65 17.70 -13.48
C ARG A 159 -3.22 17.99 -12.10
N ALA A 160 -3.77 19.19 -11.94
CA ALA A 160 -4.46 19.58 -10.72
C ALA A 160 -5.74 18.72 -10.55
N SER A 161 -5.96 18.25 -9.32
CA SER A 161 -7.23 17.63 -8.95
C SER A 161 -8.35 18.67 -9.04
N PRO A 162 -9.53 18.32 -9.62
CA PRO A 162 -10.63 19.27 -9.79
C PRO A 162 -11.12 19.90 -8.48
N THR A 163 -11.12 19.12 -7.40
CA THR A 163 -11.51 19.62 -6.08
C THR A 163 -10.33 20.28 -5.36
N PRO A 164 -10.43 21.56 -5.03
CA PRO A 164 -9.39 22.26 -4.26
C PRO A 164 -9.18 21.61 -2.89
N GLY A 165 -7.90 21.47 -2.49
CA GLY A 165 -7.54 20.89 -1.20
C GLY A 165 -7.81 19.37 -1.10
N SER A 166 -7.94 18.68 -2.22
CA SER A 166 -8.20 17.24 -2.27
C SER A 166 -7.06 16.41 -1.66
N ARG A 167 -5.83 16.94 -1.68
CA ARG A 167 -4.64 16.29 -1.09
C ARG A 167 -4.43 14.87 -1.61
N PRO A 168 -4.14 14.66 -2.90
CA PRO A 168 -3.89 13.34 -3.48
C PRO A 168 -2.86 12.56 -2.68
N TYR A 169 -3.16 11.29 -2.31
CA TYR A 169 -2.36 10.52 -1.36
C TYR A 169 -1.93 9.15 -1.93
N GLY A 170 -2.62 8.06 -1.60
CA GLY A 170 -2.37 6.75 -2.18
C GLY A 170 -2.76 6.73 -3.66
N ILE A 171 -2.00 6.02 -4.49
CA ILE A 171 -2.27 5.83 -5.91
C ILE A 171 -2.05 4.36 -6.29
N VAL A 172 -2.88 3.84 -7.18
CA VAL A 172 -2.77 2.49 -7.76
C VAL A 172 -3.14 2.54 -9.22
N VAL A 173 -2.59 1.63 -10.02
CA VAL A 173 -2.98 1.41 -11.42
C VAL A 173 -3.72 0.08 -11.51
N ASN A 174 -4.89 0.06 -12.14
CA ASN A 174 -5.67 -1.17 -12.35
C ASN A 174 -5.12 -2.00 -13.53
N SER A 175 -5.70 -3.18 -13.82
CA SER A 175 -5.25 -4.07 -14.89
C SER A 175 -5.36 -3.45 -16.29
N GLN A 176 -6.19 -2.42 -16.45
CA GLN A 176 -6.39 -1.69 -17.72
C GLN A 176 -5.40 -0.52 -17.90
N GLY A 177 -4.47 -0.34 -16.97
CA GLY A 177 -3.49 0.75 -17.00
C GLY A 177 -4.07 2.11 -16.57
N VAL A 178 -5.21 2.12 -15.89
CA VAL A 178 -5.87 3.36 -15.44
C VAL A 178 -5.49 3.64 -13.99
N PRO A 179 -4.88 4.82 -13.68
CA PRO A 179 -4.58 5.19 -12.31
C PRO A 179 -5.80 5.69 -11.54
N PHE A 180 -5.88 5.27 -10.26
CA PHE A 180 -6.82 5.75 -9.25
C PHE A 180 -6.07 6.25 -8.04
N PHE A 181 -6.54 7.32 -7.41
CA PHE A 181 -5.88 7.91 -6.26
C PHE A 181 -6.87 8.37 -5.19
N CYS A 182 -6.45 8.26 -3.93
CA CYS A 182 -7.20 8.78 -2.79
C CYS A 182 -7.08 10.29 -2.69
N GLU A 183 -8.18 10.97 -2.40
CA GLU A 183 -8.23 12.38 -2.05
C GLU A 183 -8.41 12.55 -0.53
N LEU A 184 -7.30 12.44 0.21
CA LEU A 184 -7.29 12.45 1.68
C LEU A 184 -7.94 13.70 2.29
N GLY A 185 -7.88 14.83 1.61
CA GLY A 185 -8.47 16.10 2.05
C GLY A 185 -9.98 16.16 1.87
N THR A 186 -10.55 15.24 1.11
CA THR A 186 -11.97 15.15 0.78
C THR A 186 -12.48 13.73 0.94
N ASN A 187 -13.75 13.49 0.66
CA ASN A 187 -14.35 12.17 0.61
C ASN A 187 -14.44 11.64 -0.83
N LYS A 188 -13.31 11.64 -1.56
CA LYS A 188 -13.32 11.26 -2.97
C LYS A 188 -12.18 10.31 -3.34
N ILE A 189 -12.39 9.57 -4.42
CA ILE A 189 -11.36 8.87 -5.18
C ILE A 189 -11.32 9.48 -6.57
N GLY A 190 -10.13 9.92 -7.01
CA GLY A 190 -9.90 10.37 -8.37
C GLY A 190 -9.48 9.22 -9.28
N ARG A 191 -9.92 9.27 -10.53
CA ARG A 191 -9.46 8.47 -11.66
C ARG A 191 -8.85 9.40 -12.69
N ILE A 192 -7.65 9.11 -13.18
CA ILE A 192 -7.05 9.88 -14.27
C ILE A 192 -6.99 9.04 -15.54
N ASP A 193 -7.49 9.58 -16.65
CA ASP A 193 -7.38 8.95 -17.95
C ASP A 193 -5.91 9.02 -18.42
N PRO A 194 -5.25 7.89 -18.73
CA PRO A 194 -3.83 7.88 -19.02
C PRO A 194 -3.44 8.56 -20.33
N ASP A 195 -4.35 8.72 -21.27
CA ASP A 195 -4.07 9.32 -22.57
C ASP A 195 -4.36 10.83 -22.58
N THR A 196 -5.52 11.24 -22.03
CA THR A 196 -5.98 12.65 -22.03
C THR A 196 -5.58 13.41 -20.77
N LEU A 197 -5.18 12.70 -19.70
CA LEU A 197 -4.93 13.22 -18.36
C LEU A 197 -6.14 13.91 -17.72
N THR A 198 -7.35 13.57 -18.18
CA THR A 198 -8.60 14.07 -17.58
C THR A 198 -8.87 13.34 -16.27
N ILE A 199 -9.18 14.10 -15.21
CA ILE A 199 -9.51 13.55 -13.90
C ILE A 199 -11.03 13.51 -13.73
N THR A 200 -11.53 12.32 -13.32
CA THR A 200 -12.91 12.09 -12.89
C THR A 200 -12.91 11.72 -11.42
N GLU A 201 -13.83 12.28 -10.63
CA GLU A 201 -13.91 12.04 -9.19
C GLU A 201 -15.16 11.21 -8.85
N TYR A 202 -14.98 10.23 -7.93
CA TYR A 202 -16.05 9.43 -7.33
C TYR A 202 -16.26 9.87 -5.89
N THR A 203 -17.48 10.28 -5.55
CA THR A 203 -17.82 10.70 -4.19
C THR A 203 -18.07 9.47 -3.31
N LEU A 204 -17.39 9.42 -2.17
CA LEU A 204 -17.55 8.43 -1.11
C LEU A 204 -18.56 8.93 -0.08
N PRO A 205 -19.02 8.09 0.85
CA PRO A 205 -19.90 8.51 1.94
C PRO A 205 -19.34 9.70 2.71
N GLU A 206 -20.23 10.51 3.27
CA GLU A 206 -19.88 11.70 4.02
C GLU A 206 -18.91 11.40 5.19
N GLY A 207 -17.94 12.27 5.39
CA GLY A 207 -16.92 12.12 6.42
C GLY A 207 -15.80 11.13 6.09
N ALA A 208 -15.90 10.39 4.98
CA ALA A 208 -14.81 9.51 4.54
C ALA A 208 -13.51 10.32 4.29
N ARG A 209 -12.38 9.70 4.61
CA ARG A 209 -11.04 10.22 4.33
C ARG A 209 -10.18 9.08 3.80
N PRO A 210 -10.30 8.77 2.49
CA PRO A 210 -9.56 7.68 1.88
C PRO A 210 -8.06 7.99 1.94
N ARG A 211 -7.25 7.02 2.38
CA ARG A 211 -5.83 7.26 2.60
C ARG A 211 -4.94 6.39 1.73
N ARG A 212 -5.02 5.08 1.84
CA ARG A 212 -4.32 4.15 0.94
C ARG A 212 -5.33 3.42 0.09
N ILE A 213 -4.86 2.87 -1.02
CA ILE A 213 -5.67 2.34 -2.10
C ILE A 213 -5.00 1.09 -2.69
N ALA A 214 -5.80 0.12 -3.10
CA ALA A 214 -5.36 -1.08 -3.81
C ALA A 214 -6.37 -1.46 -4.88
N ALA A 215 -5.94 -2.17 -5.91
CA ALA A 215 -6.80 -2.78 -6.91
C ALA A 215 -6.72 -4.29 -6.79
N THR A 216 -7.86 -4.97 -6.78
CA THR A 216 -7.94 -6.43 -6.87
C THR A 216 -7.93 -6.88 -8.34
N PRO A 217 -7.64 -8.17 -8.64
CA PRO A 217 -7.56 -8.67 -10.02
C PRO A 217 -8.84 -8.51 -10.86
N ASP A 218 -9.97 -8.26 -10.23
CA ASP A 218 -11.27 -7.94 -10.86
C ASP A 218 -11.48 -6.44 -11.11
N ASP A 219 -10.44 -5.61 -10.93
CA ASP A 219 -10.43 -4.16 -11.09
C ASP A 219 -11.32 -3.38 -10.11
N LEU A 220 -11.74 -3.99 -9.01
CA LEU A 220 -12.37 -3.25 -7.93
C LEU A 220 -11.31 -2.46 -7.15
N ILE A 221 -11.66 -1.23 -6.81
CA ILE A 221 -10.77 -0.30 -6.13
C ILE A 221 -11.09 -0.28 -4.64
N TRP A 222 -10.12 -0.65 -3.83
CA TRP A 222 -10.26 -0.70 -2.38
C TRP A 222 -9.54 0.45 -1.72
N TYR A 223 -10.07 0.96 -0.60
CA TYR A 223 -9.47 2.06 0.13
C TYR A 223 -9.62 1.88 1.65
N THR A 224 -8.65 2.40 2.39
CA THR A 224 -8.75 2.55 3.83
C THR A 224 -9.35 3.90 4.16
N ASP A 225 -10.48 3.91 4.89
CA ASP A 225 -11.05 5.14 5.44
C ASP A 225 -10.48 5.38 6.85
N TYR A 226 -9.41 6.14 6.88
CA TYR A 226 -8.68 6.43 8.10
C TYR A 226 -9.51 7.15 9.17
N ALA A 227 -10.44 8.02 8.78
CA ALA A 227 -11.19 8.85 9.70
C ALA A 227 -12.37 8.12 10.36
N ARG A 228 -13.04 7.22 9.62
CA ARG A 228 -14.24 6.55 10.12
C ARG A 228 -13.99 5.12 10.56
N GLY A 229 -12.80 4.55 10.26
CA GLY A 229 -12.45 3.18 10.62
C GLY A 229 -13.13 2.14 9.72
N PHE A 230 -13.15 2.36 8.40
CA PHE A 230 -13.75 1.45 7.43
C PHE A 230 -12.73 0.95 6.39
N LEU A 231 -12.96 -0.26 5.90
CA LEU A 231 -12.51 -0.73 4.61
C LEU A 231 -13.58 -0.41 3.59
N GLY A 232 -13.25 0.32 2.53
CA GLY A 232 -14.19 0.65 1.47
C GLY A 232 -13.81 0.04 0.12
N ARG A 233 -14.80 -0.18 -0.74
CA ARG A 233 -14.66 -0.66 -2.12
C ARG A 233 -15.47 0.21 -3.05
N LEU A 234 -14.82 0.69 -4.12
CA LEU A 234 -15.44 1.36 -5.26
C LEU A 234 -15.45 0.41 -6.47
N ASP A 235 -16.60 0.22 -7.10
CA ASP A 235 -16.69 -0.33 -8.44
C ASP A 235 -16.60 0.83 -9.47
N PRO A 236 -15.49 0.96 -10.19
CA PRO A 236 -15.30 2.11 -11.09
C PRO A 236 -16.20 2.09 -12.33
N LYS A 237 -16.80 0.93 -12.67
CA LYS A 237 -17.73 0.80 -13.80
C LYS A 237 -19.11 1.35 -13.48
N THR A 238 -19.56 1.16 -12.25
CA THR A 238 -20.91 1.55 -11.81
C THR A 238 -20.93 2.75 -10.87
N GLY A 239 -19.78 3.13 -10.31
CA GLY A 239 -19.66 4.14 -9.26
C GLY A 239 -20.18 3.69 -7.90
N LYS A 240 -20.57 2.44 -7.74
CA LYS A 240 -21.10 1.92 -6.48
C LYS A 240 -20.01 1.76 -5.44
N VAL A 241 -20.31 2.19 -4.22
CA VAL A 241 -19.45 2.05 -3.05
C VAL A 241 -20.06 1.06 -2.07
N ALA A 242 -19.23 0.21 -1.49
CA ALA A 242 -19.55 -0.66 -0.36
C ALA A 242 -18.51 -0.49 0.73
N GLU A 243 -18.91 -0.58 2.00
CA GLU A 243 -18.03 -0.36 3.14
C GLU A 243 -18.28 -1.39 4.24
N TRP A 244 -17.20 -1.79 4.92
CA TRP A 244 -17.22 -2.69 6.06
C TRP A 244 -16.49 -2.03 7.22
N PRO A 245 -17.06 -2.01 8.44
CA PRO A 245 -16.35 -1.50 9.60
C PRO A 245 -15.10 -2.37 9.85
N SER A 246 -13.97 -1.72 10.07
CA SER A 246 -12.73 -2.39 10.45
C SER A 246 -12.90 -3.16 11.77
N PRO A 247 -12.21 -4.28 12.01
CA PRO A 247 -12.37 -5.07 13.25
C PRO A 247 -12.23 -4.27 14.54
N ALA A 248 -11.31 -3.31 14.59
CA ALA A 248 -11.17 -2.43 15.76
C ALA A 248 -12.15 -1.22 15.74
N GLY A 249 -13.08 -1.17 14.80
CA GLY A 249 -14.09 -0.14 14.69
C GLY A 249 -13.52 1.27 14.46
N ARG A 250 -14.12 2.28 15.10
CA ARG A 250 -13.72 3.69 14.94
C ARG A 250 -12.29 4.00 15.36
N SER A 251 -11.74 3.23 16.29
CA SER A 251 -10.36 3.41 16.77
C SER A 251 -9.32 2.75 15.86
N ALA A 252 -9.72 2.00 14.85
CA ALA A 252 -8.83 1.25 13.97
C ALA A 252 -7.78 2.12 13.27
N ALA A 253 -8.15 3.33 12.84
CA ALA A 253 -7.31 4.18 11.98
C ALA A 253 -6.63 3.37 10.85
N PRO A 254 -7.42 2.69 9.97
CA PRO A 254 -6.88 1.80 8.95
C PRO A 254 -5.99 2.60 7.98
N TYR A 255 -4.78 2.06 7.68
CA TYR A 255 -3.81 2.84 6.93
C TYR A 255 -3.15 2.07 5.78
N GLY A 256 -1.97 1.44 6.02
CA GLY A 256 -1.27 0.69 4.97
C GLY A 256 -2.19 -0.34 4.32
N MET A 257 -2.13 -0.50 3.00
CA MET A 257 -3.02 -1.39 2.26
C MET A 257 -2.31 -2.04 1.09
N ALA A 258 -2.66 -3.30 0.81
CA ALA A 258 -2.28 -4.03 -0.39
C ALA A 258 -3.38 -5.04 -0.77
N ALA A 259 -3.42 -5.44 -2.05
CA ALA A 259 -4.17 -6.60 -2.51
C ALA A 259 -3.19 -7.70 -2.93
N THR A 260 -3.47 -8.94 -2.55
CA THR A 260 -2.68 -10.11 -2.95
C THR A 260 -3.23 -10.73 -4.23
N PRO A 261 -2.41 -11.51 -4.99
CA PRO A 261 -2.83 -12.10 -6.27
C PRO A 261 -4.06 -13.01 -6.18
N ASP A 262 -4.35 -13.57 -5.00
CA ASP A 262 -5.55 -14.37 -4.72
C ASP A 262 -6.83 -13.54 -4.49
N GLY A 263 -6.73 -12.21 -4.65
CA GLY A 263 -7.83 -11.26 -4.50
C GLY A 263 -8.19 -10.90 -3.07
N LYS A 264 -7.36 -11.27 -2.07
CA LYS A 264 -7.55 -10.80 -0.71
C LYS A 264 -7.07 -9.36 -0.55
N VAL A 265 -7.73 -8.63 0.35
CA VAL A 265 -7.35 -7.27 0.69
C VAL A 265 -6.74 -7.25 2.08
N TRP A 266 -5.57 -6.62 2.19
CA TRP A 266 -4.83 -6.52 3.42
C TRP A 266 -4.63 -5.06 3.81
N PHE A 267 -4.74 -4.77 5.11
CA PHE A 267 -4.48 -3.43 5.62
C PHE A 267 -3.99 -3.46 7.07
N SER A 268 -3.41 -2.36 7.52
CA SER A 268 -3.01 -2.19 8.91
C SER A 268 -4.04 -1.40 9.69
N GLU A 269 -4.31 -1.79 10.94
CA GLU A 269 -4.97 -0.93 11.93
C GLU A 269 -3.90 -0.30 12.79
N THR A 270 -3.79 1.03 12.71
CA THR A 270 -2.69 1.78 13.36
C THR A 270 -3.14 2.57 14.59
N GLY A 271 -4.43 2.56 14.87
CA GLY A 271 -5.02 3.20 16.05
C GLY A 271 -5.16 2.28 17.25
N VAL A 272 -4.69 1.04 17.15
CA VAL A 272 -4.68 0.04 18.24
C VAL A 272 -3.26 -0.33 18.62
N GLU A 273 -3.08 -0.82 19.86
CA GLU A 273 -1.79 -1.23 20.39
C GLU A 273 -1.87 -2.67 20.92
N PRO A 274 -1.10 -3.62 20.35
CA PRO A 274 -0.21 -3.47 19.20
C PRO A 274 -1.00 -3.15 17.91
N ASN A 275 -0.35 -2.51 16.92
CA ASN A 275 -0.93 -2.41 15.58
C ASN A 275 -1.20 -3.82 15.02
N THR A 276 -2.19 -3.95 14.19
CA THR A 276 -2.59 -5.24 13.60
C THR A 276 -2.49 -5.22 12.08
N ILE A 277 -2.23 -6.39 11.51
CA ILE A 277 -2.44 -6.68 10.09
C ILE A 277 -3.79 -7.37 9.97
N VAL A 278 -4.62 -6.85 9.10
CA VAL A 278 -5.97 -7.35 8.84
C VAL A 278 -6.05 -7.87 7.42
N ARG A 279 -6.61 -9.07 7.24
CA ARG A 279 -7.01 -9.63 5.95
C ARG A 279 -8.51 -9.60 5.82
N PHE A 280 -9.00 -9.13 4.69
CA PHE A 280 -10.41 -9.24 4.29
C PHE A 280 -10.53 -10.17 3.08
N ASP A 281 -11.46 -11.12 3.14
CA ASP A 281 -11.83 -11.96 2.01
C ASP A 281 -13.10 -11.41 1.34
N PRO A 282 -13.00 -10.80 0.14
CA PRO A 282 -14.16 -10.23 -0.54
C PRO A 282 -15.26 -11.22 -0.91
N ARG A 283 -14.95 -12.53 -0.98
CA ARG A 283 -15.93 -13.57 -1.33
C ARG A 283 -16.80 -13.96 -0.15
N THR A 284 -16.25 -13.93 1.06
CA THR A 284 -16.95 -14.34 2.29
C THR A 284 -17.29 -13.17 3.19
N GLU A 285 -16.76 -11.98 2.88
CA GLU A 285 -16.84 -10.75 3.67
C GLU A 285 -16.34 -10.91 5.11
N LYS A 286 -15.36 -11.80 5.31
CA LYS A 286 -14.79 -12.08 6.63
C LYS A 286 -13.43 -11.45 6.80
N PHE A 287 -13.21 -10.94 8.02
CA PHE A 287 -11.91 -10.45 8.48
C PHE A 287 -11.16 -11.52 9.26
N ALA A 288 -9.83 -11.44 9.19
CA ALA A 288 -8.91 -12.12 10.10
C ALA A 288 -7.79 -11.14 10.47
N THR A 289 -7.32 -11.19 11.73
CA THR A 289 -6.46 -10.16 12.30
C THR A 289 -5.29 -10.79 13.04
N TRP A 290 -4.09 -10.21 12.88
CA TRP A 290 -2.86 -10.65 13.55
C TRP A 290 -2.11 -9.45 14.14
N PRO A 291 -1.70 -9.51 15.42
CA PRO A 291 -0.91 -8.46 16.02
C PRO A 291 0.51 -8.45 15.43
N ILE A 292 1.07 -7.26 15.25
CA ILE A 292 2.48 -7.09 14.85
C ILE A 292 3.35 -7.29 16.10
N PRO A 293 4.36 -8.20 16.08
CA PRO A 293 5.11 -8.56 17.29
C PRO A 293 5.81 -7.39 17.99
N SER A 294 6.35 -6.43 17.24
CA SER A 294 6.99 -5.22 17.82
C SER A 294 6.01 -4.11 18.22
N GLY A 295 4.71 -4.31 18.03
CA GLY A 295 3.72 -3.26 18.13
C GLY A 295 3.51 -2.45 16.84
N GLY A 296 4.37 -2.61 15.83
CA GLY A 296 4.27 -1.94 14.51
C GLY A 296 4.55 -0.44 14.52
N GLY A 297 4.16 0.28 15.54
CA GLY A 297 4.41 1.73 15.70
C GLY A 297 4.00 2.58 14.50
N VAL A 298 2.85 2.30 13.90
CA VAL A 298 2.27 2.85 12.67
C VAL A 298 2.86 2.24 11.39
N VAL A 299 2.18 1.23 10.84
CA VAL A 299 2.45 0.69 9.50
C VAL A 299 1.73 1.56 8.46
N ARG A 300 2.49 2.42 7.78
CA ARG A 300 1.95 3.47 6.90
C ARG A 300 1.69 2.99 5.47
N HIS A 301 2.44 2.01 5.05
CA HIS A 301 2.27 1.36 3.75
C HIS A 301 2.69 -0.09 3.84
N MET A 302 2.15 -0.89 2.93
CA MET A 302 2.55 -2.27 2.69
C MET A 302 2.47 -2.56 1.19
N VAL A 303 3.26 -3.51 0.73
CA VAL A 303 3.23 -3.97 -0.66
C VAL A 303 3.14 -5.48 -0.71
N ALA A 304 2.29 -6.01 -1.59
CA ALA A 304 2.21 -7.44 -1.83
C ALA A 304 3.29 -7.88 -2.82
N THR A 305 3.94 -9.01 -2.53
CA THR A 305 4.84 -9.67 -3.47
C THR A 305 4.04 -10.50 -4.48
N PRO A 306 4.62 -10.89 -5.62
CA PRO A 306 3.96 -11.80 -6.57
C PRO A 306 3.58 -13.16 -5.97
N LYS A 307 4.23 -13.58 -4.88
CA LYS A 307 3.93 -14.82 -4.14
C LYS A 307 2.82 -14.66 -3.09
N GLY A 308 2.37 -13.43 -2.86
CA GLY A 308 1.33 -13.11 -1.89
C GLY A 308 1.83 -12.66 -0.53
N ASP A 309 3.12 -12.77 -0.21
CA ASP A 309 3.68 -12.18 1.00
C ASP A 309 3.54 -10.66 1.01
N LEU A 310 3.56 -10.04 2.21
CA LEU A 310 3.48 -8.59 2.33
C LEU A 310 4.77 -8.04 2.95
N TYR A 311 5.27 -6.94 2.38
CA TYR A 311 6.38 -6.18 2.96
C TYR A 311 5.83 -4.97 3.71
N LEU A 312 6.37 -4.72 4.91
CA LEU A 312 5.90 -3.71 5.84
C LEU A 312 7.00 -2.71 6.18
N ALA A 313 6.61 -1.45 6.42
CA ALA A 313 7.44 -0.43 7.06
C ALA A 313 6.80 0.00 8.38
N CYS A 314 7.47 -0.32 9.51
CA CYS A 314 7.01 -0.10 10.88
C CYS A 314 7.69 1.15 11.45
N SER A 315 7.12 2.33 11.15
CA SER A 315 7.79 3.64 11.31
C SER A 315 8.24 3.95 12.74
N GLY A 316 7.34 3.79 13.72
CA GLY A 316 7.59 4.22 15.11
C GLY A 316 8.53 3.32 15.89
N VAL A 317 8.69 2.06 15.45
CA VAL A 317 9.58 1.07 16.08
C VAL A 317 10.90 0.87 15.32
N ASN A 318 11.13 1.64 14.25
CA ASN A 318 12.33 1.61 13.41
C ASN A 318 12.64 0.22 12.86
N LYS A 319 11.62 -0.46 12.34
CA LYS A 319 11.71 -1.80 11.76
C LYS A 319 11.06 -1.88 10.39
N VAL A 320 11.46 -2.88 9.63
CA VAL A 320 10.72 -3.37 8.46
C VAL A 320 10.36 -4.83 8.68
N GLY A 321 9.38 -5.34 7.95
CA GLY A 321 8.91 -6.70 8.18
C GLY A 321 8.34 -7.38 6.94
N VAL A 322 8.18 -8.70 7.05
CA VAL A 322 7.51 -9.55 6.07
C VAL A 322 6.38 -10.30 6.75
N VAL A 323 5.21 -10.28 6.15
CA VAL A 323 4.07 -11.15 6.50
C VAL A 323 4.09 -12.30 5.51
N ARG A 324 4.46 -13.49 5.96
CA ARG A 324 4.41 -14.71 5.16
C ARG A 324 3.05 -15.37 5.30
N ILE A 325 2.44 -15.70 4.17
CA ILE A 325 1.11 -16.32 4.09
C ILE A 325 1.30 -17.75 3.57
N LYS A 326 0.98 -18.72 4.44
CA LYS A 326 1.08 -20.15 4.11
C LYS A 326 -0.28 -20.75 3.74
#